data_dd5af4b33223a25d50891c8752e07d37
#
_entry.id   dd5af4b33223a25d50891c8752e07d37
#
_cell.length_a   1.000
_cell.length_b   1.000
_cell.length_c   1.000
_cell.angle_alpha   90.00
_cell.angle_beta   90.00
_cell.angle_gamma   90.00
#
_symmetry.space_group_name_H-M   'P 1'
#
loop_
_entity.id
_entity.type
_entity.pdbx_description
1 polymer ?
#
loop_
_entity_poly.entity_id
_entity_poly.type
_entity_poly.pdbx_seq_one_letter_code
_entity_poly.pdbx_strand_id
1 'polypeptide(L)'
;MATLDLAVAGLRPHQRDRLRELGVMSLNGMFDEMDGVGVLRQAVTDLLEGDIAIVSSFGADSSVLLHMVAEVDRSLPVFFLETGKHFAETLAYVETLKAHLGLGNVHWLRPDPRDLARFDPRGELWETDPDSCCHIRKTEPLEAAIAPYGGWVTGRKRYQTKERGVLPHFELTSDDRVKVNPLAYFSDADVNAYKRTHGLPEHPLFAKGYKSIGCAPCTSVVAAGEDPRAGRWRGLNKKECGIHFDFNGAIAKPVAQMEKTLFRDGAFIADPFRAWAEGDDPATVRYTHIPMNLFQAHRDAVLANPHPNGLLVAPGDRVEEVAGDLGRFASIAISFPGFTDGRGYTSARLLAERYGYRGELRAVGEVLMDQITLMRRCGITAFVVTHKATREALETGELKTVNLFYQPIGAGEVPVGTRPFLRRAAEAETA
;
A
#
# COMPACT_ATOMS: atom_id res chain seq x y z
N MET A 1 2.21 34.01 -6.23
CA MET A 1 2.72 33.22 -5.10
C MET A 1 3.85 33.90 -4.32
N ALA A 2 4.82 34.55 -4.91
CA ALA A 2 5.87 35.28 -4.18
C ALA A 2 5.35 36.31 -3.17
N THR A 3 4.22 36.94 -3.38
CA THR A 3 3.57 37.89 -2.45
C THR A 3 2.84 37.18 -1.29
N LEU A 4 2.41 35.91 -1.44
CA LEU A 4 1.82 35.12 -0.35
C LEU A 4 2.89 34.60 0.60
N ASP A 5 4.04 34.18 0.09
CA ASP A 5 5.14 33.61 0.89
C ASP A 5 5.75 34.64 1.87
N LEU A 6 5.84 35.92 1.49
CA LEU A 6 6.31 36.98 2.37
C LEU A 6 5.31 37.32 3.50
N ALA A 7 4.00 37.19 3.24
CA ALA A 7 2.97 37.41 4.25
C ALA A 7 2.84 36.28 5.27
N VAL A 8 3.34 35.09 4.95
CA VAL A 8 3.18 33.86 5.75
C VAL A 8 4.38 33.60 6.68
N ALA A 9 5.52 34.25 6.47
CA ALA A 9 6.79 33.99 7.18
C ALA A 9 6.75 34.20 8.70
N GLY A 10 5.75 34.90 9.24
CA GLY A 10 5.57 35.15 10.68
C GLY A 10 4.42 34.37 11.34
N LEU A 11 3.68 33.56 10.59
CA LEU A 11 2.48 32.91 11.10
C LEU A 11 2.80 31.52 11.72
N ARG A 12 2.02 31.13 12.75
CA ARG A 12 2.10 29.80 13.34
C ARG A 12 1.58 28.75 12.34
N PRO A 13 2.01 27.48 12.40
CA PRO A 13 1.61 26.44 11.45
C PRO A 13 0.10 26.40 11.17
N HIS A 14 -0.73 26.35 12.22
CA HIS A 14 -2.19 26.32 12.08
C HIS A 14 -2.81 27.57 11.42
N GLN A 15 -2.13 28.71 11.44
CA GLN A 15 -2.58 29.93 10.75
C GLN A 15 -2.22 29.88 9.26
N ARG A 16 -1.09 29.24 8.92
CA ARG A 16 -0.67 28.99 7.53
C ARG A 16 -1.63 28.02 6.87
N ASP A 17 -1.97 26.92 7.56
CA ASP A 17 -2.88 25.89 7.07
C ASP A 17 -4.26 26.50 6.75
N ARG A 18 -4.78 27.34 7.65
CA ARG A 18 -6.08 27.99 7.44
C ARG A 18 -6.08 29.02 6.29
N LEU A 19 -4.96 29.72 6.06
CA LEU A 19 -4.86 30.64 4.92
C LEU A 19 -4.78 29.89 3.59
N ARG A 20 -4.13 28.73 3.56
CA ARG A 20 -4.09 27.87 2.38
C ARG A 20 -5.45 27.26 2.08
N GLU A 21 -6.15 26.76 3.11
CA GLU A 21 -7.54 26.26 2.96
C GLU A 21 -8.45 27.36 2.39
N LEU A 22 -8.39 28.59 2.93
CA LEU A 22 -9.16 29.73 2.42
C LEU A 22 -8.77 30.08 1.00
N GLY A 23 -7.49 29.97 0.64
CA GLY A 23 -7.00 30.17 -0.71
C GLY A 23 -7.61 29.17 -1.70
N VAL A 24 -7.59 27.87 -1.36
CA VAL A 24 -8.19 26.81 -2.19
C VAL A 24 -9.72 26.95 -2.28
N MET A 25 -10.40 27.34 -1.20
CA MET A 25 -11.84 27.62 -1.22
C MET A 25 -12.16 28.81 -2.12
N SER A 26 -11.36 29.87 -2.08
CA SER A 26 -11.51 31.05 -2.96
C SER A 26 -11.31 30.66 -4.42
N LEU A 27 -10.29 29.85 -4.73
CA LEU A 27 -10.04 29.34 -6.08
C LEU A 27 -11.23 28.53 -6.61
N ASN A 28 -11.75 27.59 -5.81
CA ASN A 28 -12.91 26.82 -6.23
C ASN A 28 -14.14 27.70 -6.53
N GLY A 29 -14.36 28.77 -5.72
CA GLY A 29 -15.43 29.71 -5.99
C GLY A 29 -15.21 30.57 -7.24
N MET A 30 -13.96 30.90 -7.55
CA MET A 30 -13.61 31.66 -8.77
C MET A 30 -13.72 30.82 -10.05
N PHE A 31 -13.51 29.52 -9.95
CA PHE A 31 -13.42 28.59 -11.11
C PHE A 31 -14.58 27.62 -11.23
N ASP A 32 -15.61 27.76 -10.40
CA ASP A 32 -16.79 26.85 -10.39
C ASP A 32 -17.53 26.83 -11.74
N GLU A 33 -17.48 27.94 -12.50
CA GLU A 33 -18.07 28.07 -13.83
C GLU A 33 -17.07 27.88 -14.99
N MET A 34 -15.79 27.62 -14.70
CA MET A 34 -14.76 27.43 -15.72
C MET A 34 -14.84 26.04 -16.37
N ASP A 35 -14.53 25.98 -17.66
CA ASP A 35 -14.33 24.70 -18.32
C ASP A 35 -13.01 24.03 -17.90
N GLY A 36 -12.91 22.73 -18.14
CA GLY A 36 -11.75 21.94 -17.70
C GLY A 36 -10.42 22.42 -18.27
N VAL A 37 -10.39 22.97 -19.48
CA VAL A 37 -9.18 23.54 -20.13
C VAL A 37 -8.78 24.83 -19.42
N GLY A 38 -9.74 25.68 -19.07
CA GLY A 38 -9.52 26.91 -18.32
C GLY A 38 -8.94 26.62 -16.92
N VAL A 39 -9.53 25.65 -16.19
CA VAL A 39 -9.01 25.19 -14.88
C VAL A 39 -7.58 24.67 -15.00
N LEU A 40 -7.29 23.85 -16.01
CA LEU A 40 -5.95 23.31 -16.21
C LEU A 40 -4.95 24.41 -16.58
N ARG A 41 -5.32 25.32 -17.48
CA ARG A 41 -4.47 26.44 -17.87
C ARG A 41 -4.10 27.30 -16.66
N GLN A 42 -5.09 27.68 -15.87
CA GLN A 42 -4.85 28.48 -14.65
C GLN A 42 -3.92 27.76 -13.65
N ALA A 43 -4.09 26.44 -13.50
CA ALA A 43 -3.21 25.65 -12.63
C ALA A 43 -1.76 25.66 -13.12
N VAL A 44 -1.56 25.50 -14.42
CA VAL A 44 -0.23 25.41 -15.05
C VAL A 44 0.50 26.74 -15.11
N THR A 45 -0.22 27.84 -15.49
CA THR A 45 0.42 29.13 -15.76
C THR A 45 0.52 30.04 -14.54
N ASP A 46 -0.45 30.01 -13.64
CA ASP A 46 -0.57 31.01 -12.60
C ASP A 46 -0.41 30.45 -11.16
N LEU A 47 -0.95 29.24 -10.91
CA LEU A 47 -0.92 28.67 -9.57
C LEU A 47 0.39 27.96 -9.25
N LEU A 48 0.91 27.18 -10.19
CA LEU A 48 2.03 26.27 -9.96
C LEU A 48 3.21 26.55 -10.92
N GLU A 49 3.09 27.50 -11.86
CA GLU A 49 4.16 27.97 -12.75
C GLU A 49 5.11 26.86 -13.29
N GLY A 50 4.53 25.74 -13.74
CA GLY A 50 5.29 24.57 -14.21
C GLY A 50 5.70 23.59 -13.11
N ASP A 51 5.42 23.89 -11.84
CA ASP A 51 5.63 22.98 -10.70
C ASP A 51 4.47 22.00 -10.52
N ILE A 52 4.05 21.37 -11.64
CA ILE A 52 2.88 20.52 -11.73
C ILE A 52 3.14 19.30 -12.59
N ALA A 53 2.62 18.14 -12.18
CA ALA A 53 2.67 16.89 -12.92
C ALA A 53 1.27 16.40 -13.29
N ILE A 54 1.16 15.61 -14.35
CA ILE A 54 -0.10 15.00 -14.79
C ILE A 54 -0.08 13.51 -14.44
N VAL A 55 -1.11 13.03 -13.77
CA VAL A 55 -1.23 11.59 -13.44
C VAL A 55 -2.36 10.99 -14.26
N SER A 56 -2.03 10.04 -15.11
CA SER A 56 -2.98 9.38 -16.00
C SER A 56 -2.90 7.87 -15.95
N SER A 57 -4.05 7.20 -15.89
CA SER A 57 -4.16 5.74 -16.00
C SER A 57 -4.23 5.24 -17.44
N PHE A 58 -4.29 6.12 -18.42
CA PHE A 58 -4.54 5.79 -19.84
C PHE A 58 -5.74 4.83 -20.02
N GLY A 59 -6.75 4.94 -19.17
CA GLY A 59 -8.01 4.20 -19.26
C GLY A 59 -8.98 4.84 -20.26
N ALA A 60 -10.24 4.39 -20.27
CA ALA A 60 -11.26 4.75 -21.26
C ALA A 60 -11.46 6.25 -21.48
N ASP A 61 -11.35 7.07 -20.43
CA ASP A 61 -11.60 8.51 -20.48
C ASP A 61 -10.32 9.37 -20.41
N SER A 62 -9.16 8.73 -20.33
CA SER A 62 -7.90 9.46 -20.16
C SER A 62 -7.54 10.34 -21.34
N SER A 63 -8.05 10.01 -22.55
CA SER A 63 -7.83 10.82 -23.75
C SER A 63 -8.34 12.26 -23.61
N VAL A 64 -9.43 12.47 -22.87
CA VAL A 64 -9.99 13.82 -22.65
C VAL A 64 -9.02 14.68 -21.84
N LEU A 65 -8.57 14.20 -20.68
CA LEU A 65 -7.59 14.92 -19.87
C LEU A 65 -6.30 15.18 -20.63
N LEU A 66 -5.78 14.15 -21.29
CA LEU A 66 -4.50 14.25 -22.01
C LEU A 66 -4.57 15.17 -23.23
N HIS A 67 -5.74 15.27 -23.89
CA HIS A 67 -5.96 16.26 -24.95
C HIS A 67 -5.96 17.69 -24.38
N MET A 68 -6.66 17.92 -23.25
CA MET A 68 -6.64 19.23 -22.56
C MET A 68 -5.21 19.62 -22.16
N VAL A 69 -4.42 18.67 -21.68
CA VAL A 69 -2.99 18.87 -21.39
C VAL A 69 -2.24 19.28 -22.66
N ALA A 70 -2.45 18.60 -23.77
CA ALA A 70 -1.79 18.91 -25.04
C ALA A 70 -2.18 20.28 -25.60
N GLU A 71 -3.39 20.78 -25.31
CA GLU A 71 -3.86 22.12 -25.66
C GLU A 71 -3.23 23.23 -24.82
N VAL A 72 -2.85 22.90 -23.58
CA VAL A 72 -2.22 23.86 -22.64
C VAL A 72 -0.71 23.85 -22.81
N ASP A 73 -0.08 22.69 -22.61
CA ASP A 73 1.37 22.50 -22.75
C ASP A 73 1.73 21.02 -22.92
N ARG A 74 2.23 20.65 -24.10
CA ARG A 74 2.65 19.27 -24.41
C ARG A 74 3.94 18.83 -23.74
N SER A 75 4.68 19.75 -23.14
CA SER A 75 5.93 19.47 -22.45
C SER A 75 5.75 19.04 -20.97
N LEU A 76 4.55 19.20 -20.42
CA LEU A 76 4.24 18.82 -19.05
C LEU A 76 4.54 17.34 -18.80
N PRO A 77 5.12 16.99 -17.63
CA PRO A 77 5.39 15.61 -17.27
C PRO A 77 4.08 14.84 -17.04
N VAL A 78 3.89 13.77 -17.80
CA VAL A 78 2.74 12.85 -17.67
C VAL A 78 3.23 11.55 -17.09
N PHE A 79 2.72 11.19 -15.92
CA PHE A 79 3.05 9.97 -15.21
C PHE A 79 2.01 8.87 -15.47
N PHE A 80 2.45 7.78 -16.05
CA PHE A 80 1.70 6.56 -16.24
C PHE A 80 2.19 5.48 -15.25
N LEU A 81 1.29 4.98 -14.41
CA LEU A 81 1.59 3.93 -13.44
C LEU A 81 1.57 2.56 -14.13
N GLU A 82 2.72 2.10 -14.62
CA GLU A 82 2.86 0.77 -15.22
C GLU A 82 3.08 -0.27 -14.13
N THR A 83 2.02 -0.98 -13.80
CA THR A 83 1.94 -1.89 -12.65
C THR A 83 2.49 -3.30 -12.91
N GLY A 84 2.86 -3.63 -14.14
CA GLY A 84 3.15 -5.00 -14.59
C GLY A 84 1.90 -5.90 -14.66
N LYS A 85 0.68 -5.30 -14.55
CA LYS A 85 -0.61 -6.00 -14.56
C LYS A 85 -1.62 -5.39 -15.53
N HIS A 86 -1.20 -4.48 -16.41
CA HIS A 86 -2.08 -3.89 -17.41
C HIS A 86 -2.41 -4.86 -18.55
N PHE A 87 -3.53 -4.61 -19.21
CA PHE A 87 -3.81 -5.23 -20.50
C PHE A 87 -2.79 -4.79 -21.55
N ALA A 88 -2.45 -5.66 -22.47
CA ALA A 88 -1.59 -5.32 -23.61
C ALA A 88 -2.19 -4.17 -24.44
N GLU A 89 -3.51 -4.14 -24.57
CA GLU A 89 -4.26 -3.07 -25.24
C GLU A 89 -4.08 -1.71 -24.55
N THR A 90 -3.98 -1.68 -23.20
CA THR A 90 -3.71 -0.43 -22.47
C THR A 90 -2.30 0.06 -22.75
N LEU A 91 -1.31 -0.83 -22.73
CA LEU A 91 0.09 -0.47 -23.02
C LEU A 91 0.25 0.06 -24.45
N ALA A 92 -0.40 -0.57 -25.43
CA ALA A 92 -0.43 -0.09 -26.83
C ALA A 92 -1.16 1.26 -26.94
N TYR A 93 -2.24 1.45 -26.18
CA TYR A 93 -3.01 2.69 -26.18
C TYR A 93 -2.23 3.88 -25.62
N VAL A 94 -1.31 3.67 -24.66
CA VAL A 94 -0.38 4.72 -24.22
C VAL A 94 0.40 5.30 -25.39
N GLU A 95 1.00 4.43 -26.21
CA GLU A 95 1.79 4.88 -27.37
C GLU A 95 0.90 5.51 -28.46
N THR A 96 -0.32 4.99 -28.66
CA THR A 96 -1.30 5.60 -29.56
C THR A 96 -1.64 7.04 -29.17
N LEU A 97 -1.96 7.27 -27.87
CA LEU A 97 -2.29 8.62 -27.39
C LEU A 97 -1.08 9.55 -27.40
N LYS A 98 0.10 9.07 -27.03
CA LYS A 98 1.34 9.87 -27.13
C LYS A 98 1.55 10.40 -28.54
N ALA A 99 1.45 9.52 -29.53
CA ALA A 99 1.65 9.87 -30.91
C ALA A 99 0.53 10.82 -31.43
N HIS A 100 -0.74 10.52 -31.13
CA HIS A 100 -1.89 11.29 -31.56
C HIS A 100 -1.89 12.72 -31.00
N LEU A 101 -1.51 12.89 -29.73
CA LEU A 101 -1.54 14.16 -29.01
C LEU A 101 -0.19 14.89 -29.03
N GLY A 102 0.86 14.27 -29.54
CA GLY A 102 2.21 14.84 -29.55
C GLY A 102 2.81 15.04 -28.14
N LEU A 103 2.50 14.15 -27.17
CA LEU A 103 3.03 14.22 -25.82
C LEU A 103 4.46 13.71 -25.76
N GLY A 104 5.42 14.60 -25.55
CA GLY A 104 6.85 14.27 -25.56
C GLY A 104 7.41 13.79 -24.19
N ASN A 105 6.71 14.10 -23.10
CA ASN A 105 7.24 13.93 -21.74
C ASN A 105 6.38 12.95 -20.92
N VAL A 106 6.23 11.72 -21.40
CA VAL A 106 5.48 10.64 -20.74
C VAL A 106 6.42 9.68 -20.03
N HIS A 107 6.30 9.57 -18.72
CA HIS A 107 7.11 8.71 -17.85
C HIS A 107 6.34 7.49 -17.39
N TRP A 108 6.96 6.33 -17.54
CA TRP A 108 6.41 5.05 -17.09
C TRP A 108 6.92 4.77 -15.67
N LEU A 109 6.08 4.97 -14.68
CA LEU A 109 6.40 4.66 -13.29
C LEU A 109 6.16 3.18 -13.00
N ARG A 110 7.21 2.50 -12.59
CA ARG A 110 7.17 1.07 -12.28
C ARG A 110 7.42 0.83 -10.80
N PRO A 111 6.82 -0.23 -10.22
CA PRO A 111 7.12 -0.65 -8.86
C PRO A 111 8.59 -1.07 -8.74
N ASP A 112 9.19 -0.89 -7.56
CA ASP A 112 10.55 -1.36 -7.29
C ASP A 112 10.60 -2.90 -7.41
N PRO A 113 11.52 -3.45 -8.22
CA PRO A 113 11.68 -4.90 -8.35
C PRO A 113 11.98 -5.61 -7.03
N ARG A 114 12.64 -4.93 -6.07
CA ARG A 114 12.93 -5.46 -4.74
C ARG A 114 11.66 -5.63 -3.92
N ASP A 115 10.75 -4.67 -4.00
CA ASP A 115 9.46 -4.75 -3.31
C ASP A 115 8.57 -5.81 -3.95
N LEU A 116 8.59 -5.95 -5.27
CA LEU A 116 7.89 -7.04 -5.95
C LEU A 116 8.44 -8.40 -5.56
N ALA A 117 9.75 -8.58 -5.52
CA ALA A 117 10.36 -9.84 -5.12
C ALA A 117 10.08 -10.19 -3.65
N ARG A 118 9.92 -9.16 -2.80
CA ARG A 118 9.68 -9.32 -1.37
C ARG A 118 8.21 -9.56 -1.04
N PHE A 119 7.29 -8.79 -1.63
CA PHE A 119 5.89 -8.74 -1.22
C PHE A 119 4.95 -9.44 -2.20
N ASP A 120 5.35 -9.58 -3.46
CA ASP A 120 4.54 -10.21 -4.50
C ASP A 120 5.40 -11.10 -5.42
N PRO A 121 6.20 -12.05 -4.86
CA PRO A 121 7.16 -12.85 -5.63
C PRO A 121 6.49 -13.72 -6.71
N ARG A 122 5.20 -14.05 -6.54
CA ARG A 122 4.43 -14.81 -7.52
C ARG A 122 3.52 -13.95 -8.38
N GLY A 123 3.41 -12.67 -8.08
CA GLY A 123 2.55 -11.75 -8.79
C GLY A 123 1.05 -11.95 -8.51
N GLU A 124 0.67 -12.53 -7.37
CA GLU A 124 -0.70 -12.90 -7.01
C GLU A 124 -1.30 -12.03 -5.89
N LEU A 125 -0.55 -11.03 -5.39
CA LEU A 125 -1.00 -10.16 -4.31
C LEU A 125 -2.31 -9.42 -4.63
N TRP A 126 -2.61 -9.18 -5.93
CA TRP A 126 -3.87 -8.59 -6.37
C TRP A 126 -5.11 -9.39 -5.98
N GLU A 127 -4.97 -10.68 -5.78
CA GLU A 127 -6.04 -11.62 -5.44
C GLU A 127 -6.21 -11.75 -3.93
N THR A 128 -5.09 -11.76 -3.19
CA THR A 128 -5.07 -11.97 -1.74
C THR A 128 -5.22 -10.70 -0.94
N ASP A 129 -4.54 -9.64 -1.38
CA ASP A 129 -4.59 -8.29 -0.80
C ASP A 129 -4.47 -7.23 -1.90
N PRO A 130 -5.60 -6.90 -2.56
CA PRO A 130 -5.60 -5.92 -3.64
C PRO A 130 -5.21 -4.51 -3.18
N ASP A 131 -5.27 -4.21 -1.90
CA ASP A 131 -4.88 -2.92 -1.37
C ASP A 131 -3.36 -2.81 -1.28
N SER A 132 -2.69 -3.79 -0.72
CA SER A 132 -1.22 -3.88 -0.72
C SER A 132 -0.65 -3.98 -2.14
N CYS A 133 -1.32 -4.72 -3.02
CA CYS A 133 -0.95 -4.76 -4.44
C CYS A 133 -1.00 -3.36 -5.08
N CYS A 134 -2.06 -2.58 -4.83
CA CYS A 134 -2.16 -1.21 -5.32
C CYS A 134 -1.11 -0.29 -4.67
N HIS A 135 -0.81 -0.48 -3.40
CA HIS A 135 0.18 0.31 -2.68
C HIS A 135 1.56 0.19 -3.32
N ILE A 136 2.13 -1.02 -3.39
CA ILE A 136 3.48 -1.24 -3.94
C ILE A 136 3.58 -0.98 -5.44
N ARG A 137 2.48 -1.15 -6.20
CA ARG A 137 2.50 -1.01 -7.65
C ARG A 137 2.04 0.35 -8.16
N LYS A 138 1.42 1.18 -7.32
CA LYS A 138 0.87 2.47 -7.72
C LYS A 138 1.20 3.59 -6.76
N THR A 139 0.88 3.42 -5.46
CA THR A 139 1.00 4.51 -4.49
C THR A 139 2.45 4.90 -4.26
N GLU A 140 3.32 3.96 -3.91
CA GLU A 140 4.74 4.23 -3.68
C GLU A 140 5.46 4.82 -4.93
N PRO A 141 5.32 4.24 -6.14
CA PRO A 141 5.93 4.84 -7.32
C PRO A 141 5.39 6.24 -7.64
N LEU A 142 4.09 6.48 -7.40
CA LEU A 142 3.49 7.79 -7.62
C LEU A 142 4.01 8.81 -6.61
N GLU A 143 3.99 8.51 -5.31
CA GLU A 143 4.48 9.40 -4.26
C GLU A 143 5.92 9.84 -4.51
N ALA A 144 6.79 8.88 -4.86
CA ALA A 144 8.18 9.19 -5.21
C ALA A 144 8.28 10.12 -6.43
N ALA A 145 7.44 9.92 -7.45
CA ALA A 145 7.49 10.70 -8.67
C ALA A 145 6.91 12.11 -8.52
N ILE A 146 5.85 12.28 -7.70
CA ILE A 146 5.21 13.59 -7.49
C ILE A 146 5.83 14.38 -6.33
N ALA A 147 6.71 13.79 -5.53
CA ALA A 147 7.35 14.46 -4.40
C ALA A 147 8.04 15.80 -4.75
N PRO A 148 8.69 15.95 -5.93
CA PRO A 148 9.32 17.21 -6.31
C PRO A 148 8.34 18.31 -6.73
N TYR A 149 7.04 18.00 -6.93
CA TYR A 149 6.06 18.93 -7.51
C TYR A 149 5.16 19.55 -6.45
N GLY A 150 4.86 20.83 -6.58
CA GLY A 150 3.90 21.55 -5.75
C GLY A 150 2.44 21.16 -5.98
N GLY A 151 2.16 20.43 -7.09
CA GLY A 151 0.83 19.89 -7.35
C GLY A 151 0.78 18.87 -8.47
N TRP A 152 -0.39 18.25 -8.63
CA TRP A 152 -0.62 17.31 -9.73
C TRP A 152 -2.07 17.29 -10.20
N VAL A 153 -2.25 16.94 -11.47
CA VAL A 153 -3.56 16.86 -12.13
C VAL A 153 -4.05 15.42 -12.20
N THR A 154 -5.35 15.21 -11.99
CA THR A 154 -6.02 13.92 -12.14
C THR A 154 -7.28 14.02 -13.01
N GLY A 155 -7.65 12.90 -13.65
CA GLY A 155 -8.87 12.81 -14.49
C GLY A 155 -10.12 12.34 -13.73
N ARG A 156 -10.22 12.60 -12.42
CA ARG A 156 -11.40 12.22 -11.61
C ARG A 156 -12.62 13.06 -11.98
N LYS A 157 -13.81 12.45 -11.85
CA LYS A 157 -15.11 13.08 -12.16
C LYS A 157 -16.12 12.75 -11.07
N ARG A 158 -17.04 13.65 -10.79
CA ARG A 158 -18.07 13.52 -9.75
C ARG A 158 -18.96 12.32 -9.96
N TYR A 159 -19.38 12.04 -11.19
CA TYR A 159 -20.32 10.96 -11.49
C TYR A 159 -19.77 9.55 -11.32
N GLN A 160 -18.46 9.39 -11.16
CA GLN A 160 -17.81 8.08 -11.16
C GLN A 160 -18.09 7.26 -9.90
N THR A 161 -18.25 7.89 -8.75
CA THR A 161 -18.63 7.24 -7.48
C THR A 161 -19.37 8.23 -6.58
N LYS A 162 -20.12 7.73 -5.59
CA LYS A 162 -20.82 8.58 -4.61
C LYS A 162 -19.84 9.44 -3.82
N GLU A 163 -18.71 8.87 -3.47
CA GLU A 163 -17.65 9.54 -2.70
C GLU A 163 -17.06 10.72 -3.48
N ARG A 164 -17.06 10.66 -4.81
CA ARG A 164 -16.60 11.74 -5.69
C ARG A 164 -17.65 12.81 -5.98
N GLY A 165 -18.90 12.61 -5.55
CA GLY A 165 -20.01 13.50 -5.87
C GLY A 165 -19.81 14.98 -5.49
N VAL A 166 -18.94 15.26 -4.53
CA VAL A 166 -18.60 16.61 -4.07
C VAL A 166 -17.16 17.05 -4.47
N LEU A 167 -16.53 16.34 -5.42
CA LEU A 167 -15.17 16.61 -5.85
C LEU A 167 -15.01 18.04 -6.38
N PRO A 168 -14.11 18.89 -5.82
CA PRO A 168 -13.85 20.22 -6.33
C PRO A 168 -12.80 20.20 -7.46
N HIS A 169 -12.63 21.32 -8.16
CA HIS A 169 -11.53 21.49 -9.11
C HIS A 169 -10.16 21.46 -8.43
N PHE A 170 -10.05 22.06 -7.26
CA PHE A 170 -8.80 22.18 -6.50
C PHE A 170 -8.97 21.58 -5.11
N GLU A 171 -8.06 20.70 -4.71
CA GLU A 171 -7.97 20.12 -3.37
C GLU A 171 -6.59 20.45 -2.78
N LEU A 172 -6.53 20.87 -1.53
CA LEU A 172 -5.28 20.94 -0.78
C LEU A 172 -5.03 19.60 -0.11
N THR A 173 -3.84 19.05 -0.27
CA THR A 173 -3.44 17.79 0.37
C THR A 173 -2.86 18.05 1.77
N SER A 174 -2.78 17.02 2.61
CA SER A 174 -2.25 17.12 3.98
C SER A 174 -0.77 17.54 4.03
N ASP A 175 -0.05 17.38 2.94
CA ASP A 175 1.34 17.81 2.74
C ASP A 175 1.46 19.14 1.97
N ASP A 176 0.38 19.94 1.98
CA ASP A 176 0.32 21.29 1.41
C ASP A 176 0.47 21.38 -0.13
N ARG A 177 0.33 20.29 -0.84
CA ARG A 177 0.33 20.29 -2.31
C ARG A 177 -1.08 20.48 -2.88
N VAL A 178 -1.16 20.96 -4.11
CA VAL A 178 -2.44 21.18 -4.79
C VAL A 178 -2.76 20.05 -5.74
N LYS A 179 -3.92 19.44 -5.58
CA LYS A 179 -4.45 18.44 -6.50
C LYS A 179 -5.53 19.08 -7.37
N VAL A 180 -5.37 18.96 -8.68
CA VAL A 180 -6.24 19.62 -9.66
C VAL A 180 -7.08 18.58 -10.40
N ASN A 181 -8.39 18.81 -10.47
CA ASN A 181 -9.36 17.92 -11.10
C ASN A 181 -10.12 18.68 -12.22
N PRO A 182 -9.55 18.88 -13.38
CA PRO A 182 -10.18 19.67 -14.45
C PRO A 182 -11.51 19.09 -14.94
N LEU A 183 -11.64 17.76 -14.85
CA LEU A 183 -12.83 17.02 -15.27
C LEU A 183 -13.87 16.82 -14.17
N ALA A 184 -13.70 17.43 -12.98
CA ALA A 184 -14.56 17.17 -11.81
C ALA A 184 -16.06 17.31 -12.14
N TYR A 185 -16.44 18.32 -12.89
CA TYR A 185 -17.84 18.66 -13.21
C TYR A 185 -18.34 18.06 -14.54
N PHE A 186 -17.48 17.37 -15.31
CA PHE A 186 -17.90 16.69 -16.53
C PHE A 186 -18.86 15.55 -16.21
N SER A 187 -19.97 15.49 -16.92
CA SER A 187 -20.83 14.31 -16.98
C SER A 187 -20.28 13.27 -17.96
N ASP A 188 -20.83 12.06 -17.94
CA ASP A 188 -20.51 11.04 -18.96
C ASP A 188 -20.85 11.52 -20.39
N ALA A 189 -21.94 12.27 -20.54
CA ALA A 189 -22.32 12.87 -21.80
C ALA A 189 -21.30 13.89 -22.30
N ASP A 190 -20.76 14.73 -21.42
CA ASP A 190 -19.75 15.73 -21.74
C ASP A 190 -18.43 15.07 -22.19
N VAL A 191 -17.99 14.03 -21.46
CA VAL A 191 -16.82 13.23 -21.82
C VAL A 191 -16.96 12.64 -23.22
N ASN A 192 -18.12 12.03 -23.51
CA ASN A 192 -18.38 11.41 -24.81
C ASN A 192 -18.55 12.46 -25.94
N ALA A 193 -19.15 13.61 -25.64
CA ALA A 193 -19.24 14.73 -26.61
C ALA A 193 -17.84 15.28 -26.93
N TYR A 194 -17.03 15.52 -25.90
CA TYR A 194 -15.65 16.00 -26.06
C TYR A 194 -14.80 15.06 -26.92
N LYS A 195 -14.85 13.75 -26.66
CA LYS A 195 -14.14 12.73 -27.47
C LYS A 195 -14.53 12.82 -28.95
N ARG A 196 -15.85 12.91 -29.25
CA ARG A 196 -16.33 13.00 -30.62
C ARG A 196 -15.91 14.30 -31.30
N THR A 197 -16.05 15.44 -30.61
CA THR A 197 -15.71 16.76 -31.15
C THR A 197 -14.25 16.86 -31.57
N HIS A 198 -13.36 16.26 -30.74
CA HIS A 198 -11.92 16.33 -30.97
C HIS A 198 -11.36 15.09 -31.69
N GLY A 199 -12.19 14.13 -32.12
CA GLY A 199 -11.75 12.94 -32.84
C GLY A 199 -10.78 12.07 -32.05
N LEU A 200 -10.94 12.00 -30.73
CA LEU A 200 -9.98 11.29 -29.85
C LEU A 200 -10.11 9.78 -30.04
N PRO A 201 -8.98 9.05 -30.12
CA PRO A 201 -9.00 7.61 -30.23
C PRO A 201 -9.61 6.98 -28.95
N GLU A 202 -10.49 6.00 -29.14
CA GLU A 202 -11.04 5.22 -28.03
C GLU A 202 -10.07 4.13 -27.57
N HIS A 203 -10.15 3.80 -26.28
CA HIS A 203 -9.41 2.66 -25.75
C HIS A 203 -9.94 1.35 -26.35
N PRO A 204 -9.09 0.44 -26.91
CA PRO A 204 -9.54 -0.75 -27.64
C PRO A 204 -10.46 -1.68 -26.84
N LEU A 205 -10.31 -1.73 -25.52
CA LEU A 205 -11.16 -2.53 -24.65
C LEU A 205 -12.57 -1.95 -24.45
N PHE A 206 -12.79 -0.67 -24.76
CA PHE A 206 -14.11 -0.06 -24.58
C PHE A 206 -15.18 -0.72 -25.46
N ALA A 207 -14.86 -1.00 -26.71
CA ALA A 207 -15.73 -1.73 -27.64
C ALA A 207 -15.95 -3.20 -27.21
N LYS A 208 -15.04 -3.77 -26.39
CA LYS A 208 -15.16 -5.11 -25.82
C LYS A 208 -16.00 -5.15 -24.54
N GLY A 209 -16.64 -4.04 -24.14
CA GLY A 209 -17.52 -3.94 -22.96
C GLY A 209 -16.83 -3.54 -21.65
N TYR A 210 -15.55 -3.16 -21.67
CA TYR A 210 -14.84 -2.65 -20.50
C TYR A 210 -15.08 -1.13 -20.37
N LYS A 211 -16.01 -0.72 -19.50
CA LYS A 211 -16.38 0.69 -19.34
C LYS A 211 -15.45 1.45 -18.39
N SER A 212 -14.82 0.77 -17.44
CA SER A 212 -13.79 1.33 -16.54
C SER A 212 -12.58 0.41 -16.55
N ILE A 213 -11.43 0.91 -16.99
CA ILE A 213 -10.25 0.09 -17.27
C ILE A 213 -9.14 0.38 -16.25
N GLY A 214 -8.54 -0.68 -15.73
CA GLY A 214 -7.37 -0.65 -14.84
C GLY A 214 -6.49 -1.87 -15.08
N CYS A 215 -5.91 -2.45 -14.01
CA CYS A 215 -5.14 -3.69 -14.11
C CYS A 215 -6.04 -4.84 -14.62
N ALA A 216 -5.50 -5.69 -15.49
CA ALA A 216 -6.24 -6.80 -16.11
C ALA A 216 -6.90 -7.74 -15.07
N PRO A 217 -6.21 -8.21 -14.02
CA PRO A 217 -6.84 -9.11 -13.05
C PRO A 217 -7.91 -8.44 -12.19
N CYS A 218 -7.92 -7.07 -12.11
CA CYS A 218 -8.89 -6.31 -11.31
C CYS A 218 -9.99 -5.67 -12.16
N THR A 219 -10.16 -6.08 -13.43
CA THR A 219 -11.10 -5.44 -14.35
C THR A 219 -11.84 -6.49 -15.18
N SER A 220 -13.16 -6.45 -15.15
CA SER A 220 -14.03 -7.33 -15.94
C SER A 220 -15.01 -6.53 -16.79
N VAL A 221 -15.62 -7.17 -17.78
CA VAL A 221 -16.68 -6.63 -18.61
C VAL A 221 -17.92 -6.33 -17.75
N VAL A 222 -18.63 -5.28 -18.08
CA VAL A 222 -19.90 -4.91 -17.45
C VAL A 222 -21.08 -5.21 -18.36
N ALA A 223 -22.21 -5.64 -17.78
CA ALA A 223 -23.43 -5.90 -18.53
C ALA A 223 -24.10 -4.59 -18.96
N ALA A 224 -25.00 -4.67 -19.93
CA ALA A 224 -25.80 -3.52 -20.35
C ALA A 224 -26.69 -3.05 -19.19
N GLY A 225 -26.61 -1.74 -18.85
CA GLY A 225 -27.34 -1.15 -17.73
C GLY A 225 -26.67 -1.32 -16.35
N GLU A 226 -25.57 -2.05 -16.26
CA GLU A 226 -24.76 -2.15 -15.04
C GLU A 226 -23.92 -0.87 -14.85
N ASP A 227 -23.62 -0.52 -13.60
CA ASP A 227 -22.72 0.60 -13.29
C ASP A 227 -21.39 0.44 -14.06
N PRO A 228 -20.90 1.46 -14.76
CA PRO A 228 -19.64 1.38 -15.53
C PRO A 228 -18.43 0.90 -14.72
N ARG A 229 -18.43 1.09 -13.41
CA ARG A 229 -17.37 0.66 -12.51
C ARG A 229 -17.61 -0.70 -11.84
N ALA A 230 -18.78 -1.32 -12.01
CA ALA A 230 -19.09 -2.64 -11.44
C ALA A 230 -18.10 -3.75 -11.87
N GLY A 231 -17.43 -3.56 -13.01
CA GLY A 231 -16.34 -4.43 -13.47
C GLY A 231 -15.03 -4.29 -12.70
N ARG A 232 -14.88 -3.27 -11.82
CA ARG A 232 -13.66 -3.05 -11.05
C ARG A 232 -13.74 -3.80 -9.72
N TRP A 233 -12.70 -4.59 -9.44
CA TRP A 233 -12.62 -5.40 -8.20
C TRP A 233 -13.92 -6.20 -7.94
N ARG A 234 -14.52 -6.76 -8.98
CA ARG A 234 -15.78 -7.51 -8.90
C ARG A 234 -15.65 -8.64 -7.87
N GLY A 235 -16.57 -8.70 -6.92
CA GLY A 235 -16.55 -9.67 -5.81
C GLY A 235 -15.64 -9.29 -4.63
N LEU A 236 -14.98 -8.13 -4.68
CA LEU A 236 -14.14 -7.63 -3.59
C LEU A 236 -14.77 -6.37 -2.96
N ASN A 237 -14.58 -6.19 -1.67
CA ASN A 237 -15.04 -4.99 -0.96
C ASN A 237 -14.07 -3.81 -1.18
N LYS A 238 -13.80 -3.47 -2.46
CA LYS A 238 -12.90 -2.40 -2.87
C LYS A 238 -13.56 -1.53 -3.94
N LYS A 239 -13.54 -0.20 -3.75
CA LYS A 239 -14.16 0.77 -4.67
C LYS A 239 -13.16 1.68 -5.36
N GLU A 240 -12.02 1.94 -4.72
CA GLU A 240 -11.00 2.87 -5.22
C GLU A 240 -9.60 2.26 -5.13
N CYS A 241 -8.70 2.70 -6.00
CA CYS A 241 -7.30 2.40 -5.85
C CYS A 241 -6.63 3.46 -4.97
N GLY A 242 -5.63 3.05 -4.16
CA GLY A 242 -5.02 3.86 -3.11
C GLY A 242 -4.31 5.16 -3.54
N ILE A 243 -4.26 5.47 -4.84
CA ILE A 243 -3.73 6.75 -5.37
C ILE A 243 -4.73 7.91 -5.26
N HIS A 244 -5.96 7.65 -4.83
CA HIS A 244 -6.97 8.68 -4.63
C HIS A 244 -7.03 9.04 -3.15
N PHE A 245 -6.64 10.26 -2.86
CA PHE A 245 -6.72 10.86 -1.53
C PHE A 245 -8.18 11.13 -1.17
N ASP A 246 -8.52 11.09 0.11
CA ASP A 246 -9.83 11.49 0.59
C ASP A 246 -10.07 13.00 0.43
N PHE A 247 -11.32 13.44 0.68
CA PHE A 247 -11.71 14.85 0.56
C PHE A 247 -10.98 15.80 1.51
N ASN A 248 -10.31 15.29 2.54
CA ASN A 248 -9.58 16.07 3.52
C ASN A 248 -8.10 16.23 3.12
N GLY A 249 -7.73 15.81 1.90
CA GLY A 249 -6.34 15.86 1.45
C GLY A 249 -5.45 14.82 2.13
N ALA A 250 -5.99 14.09 3.12
CA ALA A 250 -5.31 12.88 3.55
C ALA A 250 -5.28 11.94 2.35
N ILE A 251 -4.16 11.30 2.07
CA ILE A 251 -4.16 10.03 1.37
C ILE A 251 -5.26 9.25 2.05
N ALA A 252 -6.32 8.88 1.31
CA ALA A 252 -7.28 7.91 1.82
C ALA A 252 -6.40 6.83 2.41
N LYS A 253 -6.33 6.78 3.78
CA LYS A 253 -5.23 6.10 4.47
C LYS A 253 -4.93 4.89 3.65
N PRO A 254 -3.75 4.80 3.00
CA PRO A 254 -3.43 3.63 2.20
C PRO A 254 -3.85 2.55 3.13
N VAL A 255 -4.74 1.65 2.72
CA VAL A 255 -5.35 0.64 3.54
C VAL A 255 -4.34 0.29 4.56
N ALA A 256 -4.62 0.71 5.77
CA ALA A 256 -3.70 1.07 6.80
C ALA A 256 -2.31 1.07 6.22
N GLN A 257 -1.63 2.22 5.90
CA GLN A 257 -0.20 2.04 5.83
C GLN A 257 0.02 0.69 6.39
N MET A 258 0.31 -0.35 5.56
CA MET A 258 0.46 -1.65 6.20
C MET A 258 1.42 -1.32 7.27
N GLU A 259 0.86 -1.09 8.48
CA GLU A 259 1.61 -0.43 9.52
C GLU A 259 2.78 -1.34 9.55
N LYS A 260 3.94 -0.86 9.04
CA LYS A 260 5.10 -1.72 8.90
C LYS A 260 5.33 -2.21 10.30
N THR A 261 4.40 -3.04 10.75
CA THR A 261 4.30 -3.54 12.11
C THR A 261 5.19 -4.75 12.28
N LEU A 262 5.54 -5.41 11.17
CA LEU A 262 6.43 -6.56 11.19
C LEU A 262 7.90 -6.10 11.15
N PHE A 263 8.58 -6.18 12.27
CA PHE A 263 10.03 -5.99 12.35
C PHE A 263 10.74 -7.30 12.07
N ARG A 264 11.57 -7.34 11.02
CA ARG A 264 12.36 -8.49 10.61
C ARG A 264 13.66 -8.02 9.95
N ASP A 265 14.76 -8.73 10.18
CA ASP A 265 16.07 -8.45 9.57
C ASP A 265 16.53 -6.98 9.74
N GLY A 266 16.23 -6.39 10.91
CA GLY A 266 16.63 -5.03 11.25
C GLY A 266 15.75 -3.92 10.68
N ALA A 267 14.63 -4.23 10.03
CA ALA A 267 13.75 -3.24 9.42
C ALA A 267 12.26 -3.53 9.66
N PHE A 268 11.46 -2.45 9.74
CA PHE A 268 10.01 -2.57 9.69
C PHE A 268 9.53 -2.75 8.25
N ILE A 269 8.73 -3.78 8.06
CA ILE A 269 8.19 -4.17 6.77
C ILE A 269 6.68 -4.36 6.86
N ALA A 270 6.02 -4.33 5.71
CA ALA A 270 4.64 -4.73 5.59
C ALA A 270 4.49 -6.23 5.91
N ASP A 271 3.49 -6.58 6.70
CA ASP A 271 3.22 -7.99 7.01
C ASP A 271 2.49 -8.66 5.83
N PRO A 272 3.07 -9.68 5.19
CA PRO A 272 2.39 -10.39 4.11
C PRO A 272 1.27 -11.31 4.61
N PHE A 273 1.21 -11.58 5.92
CA PHE A 273 0.19 -12.43 6.51
C PHE A 273 -0.87 -11.60 7.23
N ARG A 274 -2.12 -12.04 7.15
CA ARG A 274 -3.23 -11.51 7.93
C ARG A 274 -3.69 -12.50 9.01
N ALA A 275 -4.42 -12.01 9.97
CA ALA A 275 -5.13 -12.85 10.92
C ALA A 275 -6.32 -13.57 10.24
N TRP A 276 -6.71 -14.71 10.80
CA TRP A 276 -7.94 -15.41 10.45
C TRP A 276 -9.16 -14.53 10.72
N ALA A 277 -10.12 -14.52 9.80
CA ALA A 277 -11.38 -13.80 9.92
C ALA A 277 -12.58 -14.77 9.92
N GLU A 278 -13.69 -14.35 10.50
CA GLU A 278 -14.94 -15.10 10.44
C GLU A 278 -15.40 -15.26 8.98
N GLY A 279 -15.72 -16.50 8.59
CA GLY A 279 -16.10 -16.83 7.21
C GLY A 279 -14.93 -17.24 6.31
N ASP A 280 -13.69 -17.23 6.79
CA ASP A 280 -12.55 -17.78 6.06
C ASP A 280 -12.72 -19.30 5.84
N ASP A 281 -12.35 -19.78 4.64
CA ASP A 281 -12.37 -21.20 4.29
C ASP A 281 -10.95 -21.80 4.33
N PRO A 282 -10.68 -22.80 5.19
CA PRO A 282 -9.38 -23.42 5.33
C PRO A 282 -8.79 -23.96 4.03
N ALA A 283 -9.63 -24.36 3.08
CA ALA A 283 -9.22 -24.95 1.81
C ALA A 283 -8.71 -23.90 0.80
N THR A 284 -9.07 -22.62 0.99
CA THR A 284 -8.85 -21.58 -0.03
C THR A 284 -8.09 -20.36 0.50
N VAL A 285 -7.97 -20.19 1.82
CA VAL A 285 -7.24 -19.05 2.42
C VAL A 285 -5.78 -19.00 1.97
N ARG A 286 -5.24 -17.78 1.93
CA ARG A 286 -3.86 -17.49 1.50
C ARG A 286 -3.23 -16.49 2.45
N TYR A 287 -1.94 -16.67 2.72
CA TYR A 287 -1.19 -15.76 3.61
C TYR A 287 -1.95 -15.41 4.90
N THR A 288 -2.59 -16.43 5.49
CA THR A 288 -3.43 -16.29 6.68
C THR A 288 -2.84 -17.13 7.80
N HIS A 289 -2.72 -16.54 8.99
CA HIS A 289 -2.39 -17.30 10.19
C HIS A 289 -3.65 -18.01 10.68
N ILE A 290 -3.72 -19.31 10.41
CA ILE A 290 -4.84 -20.18 10.79
C ILE A 290 -4.68 -20.52 12.27
N PRO A 291 -5.67 -20.26 13.15
CA PRO A 291 -5.63 -20.70 14.54
C PRO A 291 -5.44 -22.21 14.64
N MET A 292 -4.62 -22.64 15.60
CA MET A 292 -4.24 -24.04 15.74
C MET A 292 -5.43 -24.99 15.91
N ASN A 293 -6.45 -24.57 16.67
CA ASN A 293 -7.68 -25.34 16.84
C ASN A 293 -8.47 -25.51 15.52
N LEU A 294 -8.48 -24.51 14.65
CA LEU A 294 -9.11 -24.59 13.32
C LEU A 294 -8.27 -25.44 12.36
N PHE A 295 -6.94 -25.34 12.44
CA PHE A 295 -6.06 -26.26 11.70
C PHE A 295 -6.34 -27.72 12.08
N GLN A 296 -6.43 -28.04 13.37
CA GLN A 296 -6.71 -29.39 13.84
C GLN A 296 -8.09 -29.88 13.38
N ALA A 297 -9.11 -29.01 13.41
CA ALA A 297 -10.47 -29.36 12.97
C ALA A 297 -10.58 -29.57 11.44
N HIS A 298 -9.74 -28.90 10.64
CA HIS A 298 -9.79 -28.89 9.19
C HIS A 298 -8.45 -29.32 8.55
N ARG A 299 -7.69 -30.17 9.24
CA ARG A 299 -6.31 -30.51 8.90
C ARG A 299 -6.12 -30.90 7.45
N ASP A 300 -6.93 -31.80 6.93
CA ASP A 300 -6.80 -32.31 5.55
C ASP A 300 -7.06 -31.20 4.52
N ALA A 301 -8.01 -30.32 4.75
CA ALA A 301 -8.30 -29.19 3.87
C ALA A 301 -7.13 -28.19 3.85
N VAL A 302 -6.54 -27.87 5.02
CA VAL A 302 -5.37 -26.99 5.10
C VAL A 302 -4.14 -27.62 4.47
N LEU A 303 -3.92 -28.92 4.64
CA LEU A 303 -2.79 -29.61 4.03
C LEU A 303 -2.92 -29.71 2.51
N ALA A 304 -4.14 -29.85 1.99
CA ALA A 304 -4.42 -29.87 0.56
C ALA A 304 -4.42 -28.48 -0.09
N ASN A 305 -4.53 -27.40 0.69
CA ASN A 305 -4.52 -26.05 0.19
C ASN A 305 -3.16 -25.70 -0.45
N PRO A 306 -3.07 -25.35 -1.76
CA PRO A 306 -1.80 -25.12 -2.44
C PRO A 306 -1.10 -23.79 -2.04
N HIS A 307 -1.81 -22.93 -1.32
CA HIS A 307 -1.32 -21.59 -1.00
C HIS A 307 -0.48 -21.56 0.28
N PRO A 308 0.52 -20.66 0.38
CA PRO A 308 1.26 -20.47 1.61
C PRO A 308 0.34 -19.88 2.68
N ASN A 309 0.34 -20.52 3.84
CA ASN A 309 -0.37 -20.08 5.04
C ASN A 309 0.54 -20.13 6.24
N GLY A 310 0.13 -19.49 7.30
CA GLY A 310 0.76 -19.53 8.61
C GLY A 310 -0.10 -20.28 9.62
N LEU A 311 0.51 -20.64 10.73
CA LEU A 311 -0.16 -21.18 11.92
C LEU A 311 -0.15 -20.12 13.03
N LEU A 312 -1.28 -19.90 13.70
CA LEU A 312 -1.34 -19.11 14.94
C LEU A 312 -1.38 -20.06 16.13
N VAL A 313 -0.37 -19.93 16.98
CA VAL A 313 -0.25 -20.65 18.25
C VAL A 313 -0.65 -19.73 19.40
N ALA A 314 -1.74 -20.05 20.06
CA ALA A 314 -2.24 -19.32 21.22
C ALA A 314 -1.65 -19.88 22.53
N PRO A 315 -1.70 -19.13 23.64
CA PRO A 315 -1.27 -19.62 24.93
C PRO A 315 -2.09 -20.84 25.39
N GLY A 316 -1.40 -21.95 25.61
CA GLY A 316 -2.00 -23.23 25.98
C GLY A 316 -2.12 -24.22 24.84
N ASP A 317 -1.90 -23.82 23.61
CA ASP A 317 -1.81 -24.75 22.47
C ASP A 317 -0.57 -25.65 22.61
N ARG A 318 -0.77 -26.92 22.25
CA ARG A 318 0.27 -27.95 22.34
C ARG A 318 0.92 -28.17 20.98
N VAL A 319 2.05 -27.47 20.74
CA VAL A 319 2.78 -27.51 19.46
C VAL A 319 3.24 -28.92 19.07
N GLU A 320 3.35 -29.85 20.03
CA GLU A 320 3.65 -31.25 19.80
C GLU A 320 2.60 -31.95 18.93
N GLU A 321 1.35 -31.51 18.98
CA GLU A 321 0.23 -32.13 18.26
C GLU A 321 0.25 -31.80 16.75
N VAL A 322 1.03 -30.79 16.34
CA VAL A 322 1.19 -30.35 14.96
C VAL A 322 2.62 -30.52 14.45
N ALA A 323 3.50 -31.14 15.24
CA ALA A 323 4.92 -31.27 14.94
C ALA A 323 5.21 -31.93 13.58
N GLY A 324 4.38 -32.87 13.14
CA GLY A 324 4.51 -33.55 11.84
C GLY A 324 4.14 -32.68 10.64
N ASP A 325 3.42 -31.58 10.83
CA ASP A 325 2.89 -30.73 9.77
C ASP A 325 3.58 -29.38 9.67
N LEU A 326 4.55 -29.08 10.52
CA LEU A 326 5.21 -27.79 10.60
C LEU A 326 5.78 -27.29 9.27
N GLY A 327 6.30 -28.22 8.45
CA GLY A 327 6.84 -27.91 7.14
C GLY A 327 5.80 -27.34 6.14
N ARG A 328 4.51 -27.46 6.45
CA ARG A 328 3.42 -26.92 5.66
C ARG A 328 3.29 -25.39 5.79
N PHE A 329 3.69 -24.84 6.92
CA PHE A 329 3.49 -23.44 7.23
C PHE A 329 4.72 -22.61 6.87
N ALA A 330 4.51 -21.53 6.12
CA ALA A 330 5.56 -20.58 5.76
C ALA A 330 5.94 -19.66 6.93
N SER A 331 5.00 -19.45 7.87
CA SER A 331 5.19 -18.65 9.09
C SER A 331 4.41 -19.27 10.24
N ILE A 332 4.96 -19.21 11.44
CA ILE A 332 4.24 -19.55 12.69
C ILE A 332 4.22 -18.32 13.59
N ALA A 333 3.02 -17.80 13.85
CA ALA A 333 2.78 -16.70 14.75
C ALA A 333 2.51 -17.23 16.17
N ILE A 334 3.28 -16.76 17.14
CA ILE A 334 3.12 -17.12 18.54
C ILE A 334 2.51 -15.93 19.26
N SER A 335 1.36 -16.13 19.88
CA SER A 335 0.61 -15.08 20.55
C SER A 335 1.15 -14.81 21.96
N PHE A 336 1.39 -13.54 22.24
CA PHE A 336 1.71 -12.99 23.58
C PHE A 336 0.59 -12.00 23.94
N PRO A 337 -0.50 -12.47 24.56
CA PRO A 337 -1.67 -11.64 24.84
C PRO A 337 -1.44 -10.58 25.92
N GLY A 338 -0.40 -10.73 26.74
CA GLY A 338 -0.04 -9.77 27.77
C GLY A 338 1.36 -10.02 28.32
N PHE A 339 1.97 -9.00 28.90
CA PHE A 339 3.34 -9.02 29.43
C PHE A 339 3.62 -10.19 30.41
N THR A 340 2.65 -10.54 31.22
CA THR A 340 2.80 -11.59 32.24
C THR A 340 2.61 -13.01 31.73
N ASP A 341 2.18 -13.17 30.45
CA ASP A 341 1.96 -14.49 29.88
C ASP A 341 3.21 -14.99 29.12
N GLY A 342 4.01 -15.77 29.83
CA GLY A 342 5.27 -16.33 29.32
C GLY A 342 5.15 -17.66 28.56
N ARG A 343 3.94 -18.20 28.34
CA ARG A 343 3.75 -19.53 27.73
C ARG A 343 4.26 -19.57 26.28
N GLY A 344 4.18 -18.46 25.54
CA GLY A 344 4.68 -18.33 24.18
C GLY A 344 6.19 -18.60 24.03
N TYR A 345 7.00 -18.30 25.04
CA TYR A 345 8.45 -18.58 25.00
C TYR A 345 8.74 -20.09 24.93
N THR A 346 7.98 -20.89 25.65
CA THR A 346 8.12 -22.35 25.62
C THR A 346 7.74 -22.91 24.27
N SER A 347 6.62 -22.46 23.68
CA SER A 347 6.18 -22.87 22.35
C SER A 347 7.22 -22.49 21.29
N ALA A 348 7.77 -21.27 21.34
CA ALA A 348 8.81 -20.82 20.43
C ALA A 348 10.05 -21.73 20.49
N ARG A 349 10.53 -22.01 21.69
CA ARG A 349 11.69 -22.85 21.89
C ARG A 349 11.49 -24.28 21.44
N LEU A 350 10.33 -24.88 21.71
CA LEU A 350 9.99 -26.21 21.23
C LEU A 350 9.98 -26.26 19.70
N LEU A 351 9.37 -25.30 19.05
CA LEU A 351 9.33 -25.21 17.60
C LEU A 351 10.74 -25.08 17.00
N ALA A 352 11.56 -24.16 17.53
CA ALA A 352 12.88 -23.88 16.99
C ALA A 352 13.90 -25.00 17.28
N GLU A 353 13.98 -25.46 18.53
CA GLU A 353 15.05 -26.38 19.00
C GLU A 353 14.65 -27.84 18.87
N ARG A 354 13.47 -28.21 19.37
CA ARG A 354 13.05 -29.62 19.46
C ARG A 354 12.49 -30.15 18.14
N TYR A 355 11.65 -29.34 17.48
CA TYR A 355 11.00 -29.75 16.22
C TYR A 355 11.72 -29.22 14.98
N GLY A 356 12.75 -28.38 15.14
CA GLY A 356 13.62 -27.95 14.07
C GLY A 356 12.92 -27.14 12.98
N TYR A 357 11.86 -26.40 13.34
CA TYR A 357 11.15 -25.55 12.38
C TYR A 357 12.11 -24.46 11.84
N ARG A 358 12.15 -24.33 10.51
CA ARG A 358 13.08 -23.44 9.79
C ARG A 358 12.38 -22.28 9.06
N GLY A 359 11.04 -22.25 9.09
CA GLY A 359 10.26 -21.11 8.61
C GLY A 359 10.33 -19.92 9.55
N GLU A 360 9.58 -18.88 9.26
CA GLU A 360 9.52 -17.70 10.08
C GLU A 360 8.76 -17.94 11.39
N LEU A 361 9.42 -17.78 12.53
CA LEU A 361 8.77 -17.68 13.85
C LEU A 361 8.57 -16.22 14.18
N ARG A 362 7.32 -15.80 14.41
CA ARG A 362 7.00 -14.42 14.77
C ARG A 362 6.25 -14.29 16.08
N ALA A 363 6.53 -13.22 16.81
CA ALA A 363 5.73 -12.80 17.96
C ALA A 363 4.60 -11.87 17.52
N VAL A 364 3.38 -12.13 18.03
CA VAL A 364 2.20 -11.28 17.81
C VAL A 364 1.53 -10.98 19.16
N GLY A 365 0.74 -9.90 19.23
CA GLY A 365 0.09 -9.45 20.47
C GLY A 365 0.89 -8.34 21.15
N GLU A 366 1.05 -8.42 22.48
CA GLU A 366 1.81 -7.41 23.22
C GLU A 366 3.32 -7.71 23.15
N VAL A 367 4.00 -7.07 22.19
CA VAL A 367 5.45 -7.20 21.98
C VAL A 367 6.13 -5.93 22.49
N LEU A 368 6.81 -6.04 23.65
CA LEU A 368 7.50 -4.93 24.30
C LEU A 368 9.02 -5.05 24.15
N MET A 369 9.72 -3.89 24.19
CA MET A 369 11.16 -3.82 23.89
C MET A 369 12.04 -4.67 24.81
N ASP A 370 11.68 -4.82 26.08
CA ASP A 370 12.40 -5.62 27.06
C ASP A 370 12.23 -7.13 26.85
N GLN A 371 11.17 -7.55 26.16
CA GLN A 371 10.91 -8.96 25.84
C GLN A 371 11.65 -9.42 24.57
N ILE A 372 11.97 -8.54 23.64
CA ILE A 372 12.52 -8.89 22.31
C ILE A 372 13.80 -9.72 22.41
N THR A 373 14.70 -9.35 23.33
CA THR A 373 15.96 -10.09 23.52
C THR A 373 15.69 -11.55 23.96
N LEU A 374 14.74 -11.77 24.85
CA LEU A 374 14.36 -13.11 25.29
C LEU A 374 13.63 -13.87 24.16
N MET A 375 12.73 -13.20 23.42
CA MET A 375 12.03 -13.78 22.27
C MET A 375 13.02 -14.28 21.21
N ARG A 376 14.04 -13.47 20.87
CA ARG A 376 15.10 -13.86 19.94
C ARG A 376 15.87 -15.09 20.42
N ARG A 377 16.19 -15.15 21.70
CA ARG A 377 16.87 -16.31 22.31
C ARG A 377 16.02 -17.58 22.25
N CYS A 378 14.69 -17.46 22.19
CA CYS A 378 13.77 -18.59 22.02
C CYS A 378 13.53 -18.96 20.53
N GLY A 379 14.22 -18.32 19.58
CA GLY A 379 14.14 -18.64 18.17
C GLY A 379 13.16 -17.77 17.37
N ILE A 380 12.55 -16.74 17.97
CA ILE A 380 11.68 -15.81 17.26
C ILE A 380 12.53 -14.86 16.41
N THR A 381 12.23 -14.79 15.11
CA THR A 381 12.98 -14.02 14.12
C THR A 381 12.24 -12.78 13.61
N ALA A 382 10.93 -12.70 13.87
CA ALA A 382 10.08 -11.60 13.41
C ALA A 382 9.12 -11.14 14.52
N PHE A 383 8.76 -9.85 14.55
CA PHE A 383 8.00 -9.23 15.63
C PHE A 383 6.92 -8.32 15.05
N VAL A 384 5.65 -8.58 15.34
CA VAL A 384 4.56 -7.65 15.02
C VAL A 384 4.46 -6.63 16.14
N VAL A 385 4.94 -5.42 15.91
CA VAL A 385 5.09 -4.38 16.92
C VAL A 385 4.10 -3.25 16.71
N THR A 386 3.15 -3.13 17.63
CA THR A 386 2.14 -2.05 17.64
C THR A 386 2.45 -0.99 18.69
N HIS A 387 3.28 -1.34 19.70
CA HIS A 387 3.64 -0.45 20.80
C HIS A 387 4.65 0.62 20.33
N LYS A 388 4.28 1.89 20.43
CA LYS A 388 5.04 3.04 19.89
C LYS A 388 6.50 3.09 20.40
N ALA A 389 6.72 3.01 21.71
CA ALA A 389 8.06 3.09 22.28
C ALA A 389 8.96 1.91 21.87
N THR A 390 8.37 0.69 21.73
CA THR A 390 9.09 -0.48 21.22
C THR A 390 9.50 -0.27 19.76
N ARG A 391 8.61 0.32 18.97
CA ARG A 391 8.88 0.65 17.57
C ARG A 391 10.02 1.63 17.44
N GLU A 392 9.97 2.75 18.16
CA GLU A 392 11.02 3.77 18.18
C GLU A 392 12.38 3.18 18.58
N ALA A 393 12.42 2.33 19.62
CA ALA A 393 13.65 1.67 20.07
C ALA A 393 14.23 0.70 19.01
N LEU A 394 13.39 0.04 18.22
CA LEU A 394 13.82 -0.83 17.12
C LEU A 394 14.30 -0.04 15.91
N GLU A 395 13.66 1.07 15.58
CA GLU A 395 14.04 1.96 14.48
C GLU A 395 15.39 2.66 14.73
N THR A 396 15.62 3.08 15.97
CA THR A 396 16.89 3.74 16.38
C THR A 396 18.00 2.75 16.73
N GLY A 397 17.69 1.47 16.89
CA GLY A 397 18.63 0.45 17.37
C GLY A 397 18.95 0.54 18.87
N GLU A 398 18.20 1.35 19.62
CA GLU A 398 18.41 1.59 21.08
C GLU A 398 17.74 0.55 21.99
N LEU A 399 17.70 -0.71 21.56
CA LEU A 399 17.24 -1.78 22.44
C LEU A 399 18.19 -1.92 23.63
N LYS A 400 17.67 -1.71 24.83
CA LYS A 400 18.40 -2.06 26.05
C LYS A 400 18.50 -3.57 26.15
N THR A 401 19.65 -4.12 25.75
CA THR A 401 19.88 -5.55 25.78
C THR A 401 20.52 -5.96 27.10
N VAL A 402 19.96 -6.99 27.72
CA VAL A 402 20.63 -7.70 28.82
C VAL A 402 21.61 -8.67 28.19
N ASN A 403 22.89 -8.54 28.52
CA ASN A 403 23.96 -9.35 27.91
C ASN A 403 24.38 -10.56 28.76
N LEU A 404 23.81 -10.71 29.95
CA LEU A 404 24.15 -11.78 30.87
C LEU A 404 22.90 -12.60 31.22
N PHE A 405 22.99 -13.89 31.09
CA PHE A 405 21.87 -14.81 31.26
C PHE A 405 22.26 -15.97 32.19
N TYR A 406 21.33 -16.40 33.05
CA TYR A 406 21.55 -17.53 33.95
C TYR A 406 21.26 -18.89 33.30
N GLN A 407 20.36 -18.93 32.34
CA GLN A 407 20.00 -20.16 31.62
C GLN A 407 20.64 -20.20 30.23
N PRO A 408 21.40 -21.25 29.92
CA PRO A 408 21.90 -21.43 28.55
C PRO A 408 20.75 -21.75 27.62
N ILE A 409 20.71 -21.04 26.47
CA ILE A 409 19.78 -21.30 25.38
C ILE A 409 20.61 -21.38 24.11
N GLY A 410 20.73 -22.58 23.53
CA GLY A 410 21.37 -22.79 22.23
C GLY A 410 22.91 -22.76 22.22
N ALA A 411 23.47 -23.10 21.06
CA ALA A 411 24.92 -23.27 20.84
C ALA A 411 25.71 -21.95 20.71
N GLY A 412 25.02 -20.81 20.60
CA GLY A 412 25.66 -19.50 20.39
C GLY A 412 26.01 -18.74 21.68
N GLU A 413 25.91 -19.38 22.85
CA GLU A 413 26.20 -18.72 24.13
C GLU A 413 27.40 -19.34 24.84
N VAL A 414 28.29 -18.49 25.34
CA VAL A 414 29.54 -18.92 26.01
C VAL A 414 29.52 -18.59 27.50
N PRO A 415 30.19 -19.37 28.35
CA PRO A 415 30.37 -19.04 29.76
C PRO A 415 31.11 -17.73 29.97
N VAL A 416 30.78 -17.01 31.02
CA VAL A 416 31.47 -15.76 31.37
C VAL A 416 32.51 -16.04 32.48
N GLY A 417 33.76 -16.03 32.09
CA GLY A 417 34.91 -16.17 32.99
C GLY A 417 34.78 -17.37 33.91
N THR A 418 34.95 -17.14 35.22
CA THR A 418 34.89 -18.17 36.28
C THR A 418 33.47 -18.53 36.70
N ARG A 419 32.43 -17.97 36.06
CA ARG A 419 31.03 -18.22 36.38
C ARG A 419 30.36 -19.08 35.29
N PRO A 420 30.51 -20.42 35.32
CA PRO A 420 30.08 -21.29 34.23
C PRO A 420 28.55 -21.34 34.04
N PHE A 421 27.77 -20.88 35.05
CA PHE A 421 26.32 -20.77 34.97
C PHE A 421 25.84 -19.46 34.34
N LEU A 422 26.70 -18.44 34.19
CA LEU A 422 26.39 -17.22 33.44
C LEU A 422 26.72 -17.43 31.94
N ARG A 423 25.85 -16.95 31.08
CA ARG A 423 26.02 -16.99 29.62
C ARG A 423 26.00 -15.59 29.03
N ARG A 424 26.76 -15.37 27.97
CA ARG A 424 26.65 -14.21 27.08
C ARG A 424 26.63 -14.71 25.63
N ALA A 425 26.08 -13.91 24.74
CA ALA A 425 26.18 -14.19 23.32
C ALA A 425 27.69 -14.32 22.93
N ALA A 426 28.04 -15.28 22.09
CA ALA A 426 29.36 -15.30 21.45
C ALA A 426 29.52 -14.03 20.62
N GLU A 427 30.63 -13.35 20.76
CA GLU A 427 30.96 -12.22 19.86
C GLU A 427 31.06 -12.78 18.44
N ALA A 428 30.35 -12.15 17.49
CA ALA A 428 30.56 -12.49 16.10
C ALA A 428 32.02 -12.21 15.75
N GLU A 429 32.76 -13.24 15.32
CA GLU A 429 34.09 -13.03 14.75
C GLU A 429 33.91 -12.04 13.60
N THR A 430 34.46 -10.83 13.78
CA THR A 430 34.58 -9.85 12.70
C THR A 430 35.59 -10.42 11.71
N ALA A 431 35.07 -11.00 10.62
CA ALA A 431 35.84 -11.38 9.45
C ALA A 431 35.88 -10.22 8.46
#